data_eb31f96812a45ad349ad74cf9b493490
#
_entry.id   eb31f96812a45ad349ad74cf9b493490
#
_cell.length_a   1.000
_cell.length_b   1.000
_cell.length_c   1.000
_cell.angle_alpha   90.00
_cell.angle_beta   90.00
_cell.angle_gamma   90.00
#
_symmetry.space_group_name_H-M   'P 1'
#
loop_
_entity.id
_entity.type
_entity.pdbx_description
1 polymer ?
#
loop_
_entity_poly.entity_id
_entity_poly.type
_entity_poly.pdbx_seq_one_letter_code
_entity_poly.pdbx_strand_id
1 'polypeptide(L)'
;SVFKSADKAVYTYKRPTFDRVLLVTDLNEADAADIASRVRSFLTAINDAGARWDTLSGDAFGSVQALLESIEECKPDLIVTYRHLHSEAWQWPYSLGEYLDVMTQATNVPVLVLPHPDADRALPHSIKDTDRVMAITNHLTGDNRLVNMAMRFTEPGGTCWLTHVESQPVFERYMDAVSKIPAIDTDVAREALGEQLLKDPRDFIAACRAEIDAQGLPIRIEEVVAMGRQVDEYGELIAKREVDLLVLHTKDDDQLAMHGVAYALAVELRGIPLLML
;
A
#
# COMPACT_ATOMS: atom_id res chain seq x y z
N SER A 1 36.86 -18.73 1.70
CA SER A 1 35.84 -17.72 1.41
C SER A 1 34.45 -18.35 1.57
N VAL A 2 33.86 -18.22 2.74
CA VAL A 2 32.49 -18.72 2.98
C VAL A 2 31.57 -17.53 3.00
N PHE A 3 31.41 -16.87 1.88
CA PHE A 3 30.16 -16.18 1.61
C PHE A 3 29.21 -17.25 1.07
N LYS A 4 28.32 -17.76 1.93
CA LYS A 4 27.11 -18.39 1.46
C LYS A 4 26.50 -17.41 0.47
N SER A 5 26.31 -17.82 -0.79
CA SER A 5 25.38 -17.12 -1.67
C SER A 5 24.07 -17.07 -0.89
N ALA A 6 23.67 -15.89 -0.44
CA ALA A 6 22.35 -15.71 0.11
C ALA A 6 21.39 -16.25 -0.94
N ASP A 7 20.54 -17.18 -0.57
CA ASP A 7 19.51 -17.70 -1.48
C ASP A 7 18.79 -16.47 -2.02
N LYS A 8 18.87 -16.27 -3.35
CA LYS A 8 18.17 -15.17 -3.97
C LYS A 8 16.71 -15.34 -3.64
N ALA A 9 16.08 -14.30 -3.10
CA ALA A 9 14.66 -14.33 -2.81
C ALA A 9 13.91 -14.67 -4.11
N VAL A 10 13.25 -15.83 -4.11
CA VAL A 10 12.51 -16.32 -5.26
C VAL A 10 11.09 -15.77 -5.13
N TYR A 11 10.67 -15.01 -6.13
CA TYR A 11 9.29 -14.55 -6.22
C TYR A 11 8.45 -15.52 -7.04
N THR A 12 7.30 -15.89 -6.53
CA THR A 12 6.27 -16.63 -7.24
C THR A 12 4.95 -15.90 -7.10
N TYR A 13 4.34 -15.54 -8.22
CA TYR A 13 3.04 -14.88 -8.21
C TYR A 13 1.94 -15.83 -7.78
N LYS A 14 1.24 -15.45 -6.73
CA LYS A 14 0.01 -16.08 -6.26
C LYS A 14 -1.11 -15.06 -6.35
N ARG A 15 -2.04 -15.29 -7.26
CA ARG A 15 -3.16 -14.38 -7.49
C ARG A 15 -4.06 -14.29 -6.26
N PRO A 16 -4.16 -13.14 -5.57
CA PRO A 16 -5.13 -12.93 -4.52
C PRO A 16 -6.57 -12.97 -5.08
N THR A 17 -7.49 -13.56 -4.32
CA THR A 17 -8.91 -13.60 -4.64
C THR A 17 -9.71 -12.74 -3.66
N PHE A 18 -10.77 -12.12 -4.17
CA PHE A 18 -11.67 -11.28 -3.39
C PHE A 18 -13.10 -11.77 -3.66
N ASP A 19 -13.53 -12.76 -2.87
CA ASP A 19 -14.87 -13.35 -3.01
C ASP A 19 -15.92 -12.46 -2.36
N ARG A 20 -15.51 -11.67 -1.36
CA ARG A 20 -16.39 -10.76 -0.63
C ARG A 20 -15.73 -9.42 -0.33
N VAL A 21 -16.29 -8.37 -0.90
CA VAL A 21 -15.86 -6.97 -0.69
C VAL A 21 -16.92 -6.24 0.13
N LEU A 22 -16.50 -5.59 1.21
CA LEU A 22 -17.37 -4.77 2.07
C LEU A 22 -17.04 -3.29 1.89
N LEU A 23 -17.97 -2.52 1.38
CA LEU A 23 -17.91 -1.06 1.42
C LEU A 23 -18.50 -0.56 2.74
N VAL A 24 -17.73 0.22 3.48
CA VAL A 24 -18.16 0.89 4.73
C VAL A 24 -18.22 2.40 4.49
N THR A 25 -19.36 3.00 4.74
CA THR A 25 -19.59 4.42 4.55
C THR A 25 -20.50 4.97 5.66
N ASP A 26 -20.36 6.23 6.02
CA ASP A 26 -21.25 6.95 6.94
C ASP A 26 -22.41 7.68 6.23
N LEU A 27 -22.55 7.48 4.94
CA LEU A 27 -23.63 8.03 4.15
C LEU A 27 -24.94 7.25 4.35
N ASN A 28 -26.05 7.90 4.00
CA ASN A 28 -27.34 7.23 3.90
C ASN A 28 -27.34 6.16 2.79
N GLU A 29 -28.37 5.32 2.76
CA GLU A 29 -28.46 4.18 1.85
C GLU A 29 -28.39 4.57 0.36
N ALA A 30 -29.03 5.68 -0.02
CA ALA A 30 -29.06 6.14 -1.42
C ALA A 30 -27.67 6.60 -1.90
N ASP A 31 -27.00 7.45 -1.12
CA ASP A 31 -25.67 7.95 -1.44
C ASP A 31 -24.61 6.84 -1.33
N ALA A 32 -24.81 5.91 -0.40
CA ALA A 32 -23.97 4.71 -0.28
C ALA A 32 -24.04 3.82 -1.54
N ALA A 33 -25.22 3.68 -2.14
CA ALA A 33 -25.38 2.91 -3.40
C ALA A 33 -24.64 3.58 -4.57
N ASP A 34 -24.64 4.90 -4.63
CA ASP A 34 -23.92 5.67 -5.65
C ASP A 34 -22.40 5.48 -5.54
N ILE A 35 -21.86 5.59 -4.33
CA ILE A 35 -20.44 5.31 -4.06
C ILE A 35 -20.10 3.85 -4.39
N ALA A 36 -20.94 2.90 -4.00
CA ALA A 36 -20.75 1.48 -4.31
C ALA A 36 -20.61 1.22 -5.81
N SER A 37 -21.44 1.87 -6.62
CA SER A 37 -21.36 1.78 -8.09
C SER A 37 -20.05 2.33 -8.63
N ARG A 38 -19.60 3.49 -8.14
CA ARG A 38 -18.33 4.11 -8.55
C ARG A 38 -17.12 3.26 -8.14
N VAL A 39 -17.14 2.71 -6.93
CA VAL A 39 -16.06 1.84 -6.41
C VAL A 39 -15.94 0.56 -7.25
N ARG A 40 -17.07 -0.06 -7.63
CA ARG A 40 -17.05 -1.22 -8.52
C ARG A 40 -16.47 -0.92 -9.89
N SER A 41 -16.78 0.26 -10.44
CA SER A 41 -16.22 0.73 -11.71
C SER A 41 -14.73 1.01 -11.62
N PHE A 42 -14.27 1.54 -10.49
CA PHE A 42 -12.86 1.80 -10.22
C PHE A 42 -12.05 0.50 -10.04
N LEU A 43 -12.61 -0.50 -9.38
CA LEU A 43 -11.93 -1.75 -9.01
C LEU A 43 -12.23 -2.91 -9.98
N THR A 44 -12.29 -2.63 -11.28
CA THR A 44 -12.53 -3.66 -12.31
C THR A 44 -11.50 -4.78 -12.26
N ALA A 45 -10.25 -4.47 -11.94
CA ALA A 45 -9.17 -5.43 -11.82
C ALA A 45 -9.47 -6.58 -10.84
N ILE A 46 -10.21 -6.32 -9.76
CA ILE A 46 -10.53 -7.31 -8.73
C ILE A 46 -11.99 -7.80 -8.77
N ASN A 47 -12.81 -7.26 -9.65
CA ASN A 47 -14.23 -7.60 -9.75
C ASN A 47 -14.42 -8.89 -10.54
N ASP A 48 -14.03 -10.01 -9.97
CA ASP A 48 -14.19 -11.33 -10.58
C ASP A 48 -15.66 -11.75 -10.65
N ALA A 49 -15.98 -12.61 -11.62
CA ALA A 49 -17.32 -13.18 -11.73
C ALA A 49 -17.66 -13.98 -10.47
N GLY A 50 -18.77 -13.62 -9.82
CA GLY A 50 -19.21 -14.22 -8.57
C GLY A 50 -18.76 -13.51 -7.30
N ALA A 51 -17.91 -12.48 -7.39
CA ALA A 51 -17.55 -11.65 -6.25
C ALA A 51 -18.79 -10.95 -5.67
N ARG A 52 -18.98 -11.09 -4.37
CA ARG A 52 -20.08 -10.46 -3.65
C ARG A 52 -19.63 -9.10 -3.10
N TRP A 53 -20.43 -8.09 -3.36
CA TRP A 53 -20.23 -6.74 -2.86
C TRP A 53 -21.35 -6.37 -1.90
N ASP A 54 -20.98 -6.18 -0.64
CA ASP A 54 -21.88 -5.74 0.41
C ASP A 54 -21.58 -4.26 0.76
N THR A 55 -22.60 -3.52 1.16
CA THR A 55 -22.46 -2.12 1.59
C THR A 55 -23.04 -1.96 2.99
N LEU A 56 -22.26 -1.38 3.89
CA LEU A 56 -22.67 -0.97 5.22
C LEU A 56 -22.80 0.55 5.23
N SER A 57 -24.05 1.02 5.28
CA SER A 57 -24.37 2.46 5.32
C SER A 57 -24.25 3.03 6.73
N GLY A 58 -24.23 4.35 6.87
CA GLY A 58 -24.03 5.04 8.14
C GLY A 58 -25.06 4.72 9.21
N ASP A 59 -26.30 4.41 8.81
CA ASP A 59 -27.36 4.03 9.74
C ASP A 59 -27.19 2.62 10.34
N ALA A 60 -26.34 1.78 9.75
CA ALA A 60 -26.13 0.41 10.19
C ALA A 60 -25.14 0.27 11.36
N PHE A 61 -24.33 1.30 11.63
CA PHE A 61 -23.38 1.30 12.73
C PHE A 61 -23.26 2.69 13.37
N GLY A 62 -23.41 2.78 14.67
CA GLY A 62 -23.27 4.04 15.44
C GLY A 62 -22.06 4.06 16.35
N SER A 63 -21.22 3.02 16.32
CA SER A 63 -20.01 2.90 17.14
C SER A 63 -18.97 2.02 16.46
N VAL A 64 -17.72 2.17 16.88
CA VAL A 64 -16.61 1.31 16.42
C VAL A 64 -16.88 -0.16 16.73
N GLN A 65 -17.44 -0.45 17.89
CA GLN A 65 -17.81 -1.81 18.30
C GLN A 65 -18.82 -2.43 17.32
N ALA A 66 -19.89 -1.72 17.00
CA ALA A 66 -20.91 -2.21 16.05
C ALA A 66 -20.34 -2.42 14.65
N LEU A 67 -19.40 -1.56 14.22
CA LEU A 67 -18.69 -1.74 12.95
C LEU A 67 -17.86 -3.02 12.97
N LEU A 68 -17.06 -3.26 14.01
CA LEU A 68 -16.23 -4.47 14.11
C LEU A 68 -17.07 -5.75 14.13
N GLU A 69 -18.20 -5.75 14.85
CA GLU A 69 -19.15 -6.87 14.85
C GLU A 69 -19.70 -7.15 13.44
N SER A 70 -20.08 -6.10 12.70
CA SER A 70 -20.53 -6.23 11.32
C SER A 70 -19.46 -6.78 10.38
N ILE A 71 -18.20 -6.38 10.56
CA ILE A 71 -17.06 -6.90 9.78
C ILE A 71 -16.84 -8.38 10.10
N GLU A 72 -16.91 -8.77 11.40
CA GLU A 72 -16.75 -10.16 11.83
C GLU A 72 -17.84 -11.07 11.28
N GLU A 73 -19.09 -10.60 11.24
CA GLU A 73 -20.22 -11.32 10.64
C GLU A 73 -20.09 -11.42 9.13
N CYS A 74 -19.69 -10.34 8.46
CA CYS A 74 -19.52 -10.27 7.03
C CYS A 74 -18.35 -11.14 6.53
N LYS A 75 -17.24 -11.19 7.27
CA LYS A 75 -15.99 -11.85 6.88
C LYS A 75 -15.51 -11.46 5.48
N PRO A 76 -15.28 -10.19 5.21
CA PRO A 76 -14.84 -9.74 3.89
C PRO A 76 -13.38 -10.09 3.64
N ASP A 77 -13.01 -10.20 2.36
CA ASP A 77 -11.63 -10.34 1.90
C ASP A 77 -10.98 -8.98 1.63
N LEU A 78 -11.80 -7.95 1.48
CA LEU A 78 -11.40 -6.55 1.31
C LEU A 78 -12.44 -5.64 1.94
N ILE A 79 -11.97 -4.66 2.70
CA ILE A 79 -12.79 -3.54 3.17
C ILE A 79 -12.45 -2.31 2.34
N VAL A 80 -13.47 -1.61 1.84
CA VAL A 80 -13.33 -0.32 1.16
C VAL A 80 -13.99 0.74 2.01
N THR A 81 -13.30 1.82 2.31
CA THR A 81 -13.82 2.90 3.15
C THR A 81 -13.09 4.22 2.85
N TYR A 82 -13.32 5.23 3.67
CA TYR A 82 -12.58 6.49 3.67
C TYR A 82 -12.33 6.97 5.10
N ARG A 83 -11.55 8.05 5.27
CA ARG A 83 -11.16 8.59 6.57
C ARG A 83 -12.33 9.28 7.25
N HIS A 84 -12.29 9.35 8.59
CA HIS A 84 -13.17 10.18 9.41
C HIS A 84 -14.67 9.86 9.29
N LEU A 85 -15.01 8.55 9.25
CA LEU A 85 -16.42 8.12 9.31
C LEU A 85 -17.10 8.74 10.54
N HIS A 86 -18.33 9.22 10.37
CA HIS A 86 -19.15 9.90 11.40
C HIS A 86 -18.48 11.12 12.03
N SER A 87 -17.57 11.80 11.31
CA SER A 87 -16.83 12.96 11.83
C SER A 87 -16.57 13.98 10.73
N GLU A 88 -16.62 15.27 11.08
CA GLU A 88 -16.21 16.36 10.18
C GLU A 88 -14.68 16.60 10.19
N ALA A 89 -13.92 15.80 10.91
CA ALA A 89 -12.46 15.96 11.05
C ALA A 89 -11.69 15.71 9.74
N TRP A 90 -12.33 15.22 8.69
CA TRP A 90 -11.77 15.16 7.33
C TRP A 90 -11.29 16.51 6.79
N GLN A 91 -11.76 17.61 7.37
CA GLN A 91 -11.32 18.97 7.02
C GLN A 91 -9.87 19.23 7.44
N TRP A 92 -9.34 18.50 8.41
CA TRP A 92 -8.00 18.66 8.95
C TRP A 92 -7.09 17.46 8.68
N PRO A 93 -5.80 17.68 8.35
CA PRO A 93 -4.88 16.63 7.90
C PRO A 93 -4.09 15.96 9.02
N TYR A 94 -4.66 15.71 10.19
CA TYR A 94 -3.86 15.27 11.34
C TYR A 94 -4.09 13.82 11.78
N SER A 95 -5.10 13.16 11.23
CA SER A 95 -5.40 11.78 11.61
C SER A 95 -6.16 11.02 10.51
N LEU A 96 -6.35 9.74 10.72
CA LEU A 96 -7.14 8.87 9.85
C LEU A 96 -8.60 8.76 10.33
N GLY A 97 -8.85 9.11 11.59
CA GLY A 97 -10.13 8.96 12.27
C GLY A 97 -10.23 7.65 13.04
N GLU A 98 -11.01 7.67 14.13
CA GLU A 98 -11.12 6.57 15.09
C GLU A 98 -11.51 5.24 14.42
N TYR A 99 -12.50 5.25 13.56
CA TYR A 99 -12.99 4.05 12.88
C TYR A 99 -11.91 3.39 12.02
N LEU A 100 -11.18 4.17 11.23
CA LEU A 100 -10.12 3.65 10.37
C LEU A 100 -8.92 3.18 11.19
N ASP A 101 -8.51 3.92 12.21
CA ASP A 101 -7.41 3.54 13.10
C ASP A 101 -7.69 2.20 13.79
N VAL A 102 -8.90 2.02 14.33
CA VAL A 102 -9.27 0.76 14.98
C VAL A 102 -9.44 -0.38 13.97
N MET A 103 -10.05 -0.12 12.82
CA MET A 103 -10.25 -1.12 11.77
C MET A 103 -8.93 -1.70 11.27
N THR A 104 -7.94 -0.84 11.01
CA THR A 104 -6.61 -1.27 10.58
C THR A 104 -5.81 -2.02 11.65
N GLN A 105 -6.11 -1.81 12.93
CA GLN A 105 -5.48 -2.52 14.04
C GLN A 105 -6.18 -3.84 14.39
N ALA A 106 -7.51 -3.86 14.38
CA ALA A 106 -8.32 -4.97 14.86
C ALA A 106 -8.54 -6.08 13.82
N THR A 107 -8.31 -5.80 12.53
CA THR A 107 -8.52 -6.79 11.46
C THR A 107 -7.24 -7.03 10.66
N ASN A 108 -7.09 -8.25 10.11
CA ASN A 108 -6.04 -8.60 9.14
C ASN A 108 -6.54 -8.51 7.69
N VAL A 109 -7.77 -8.04 7.49
CA VAL A 109 -8.34 -7.83 6.17
C VAL A 109 -7.70 -6.58 5.55
N PRO A 110 -7.26 -6.61 4.29
CA PRO A 110 -6.80 -5.41 3.60
C PRO A 110 -7.87 -4.32 3.60
N VAL A 111 -7.45 -3.08 3.82
CA VAL A 111 -8.35 -1.92 3.84
C VAL A 111 -7.97 -0.95 2.72
N LEU A 112 -8.88 -0.75 1.78
CA LEU A 112 -8.75 0.27 0.74
C LEU A 112 -9.38 1.57 1.22
N VAL A 113 -8.55 2.60 1.40
CA VAL A 113 -8.96 3.93 1.87
C VAL A 113 -9.08 4.87 0.69
N LEU A 114 -10.29 5.29 0.39
CA LEU A 114 -10.59 6.23 -0.69
C LEU A 114 -10.37 7.70 -0.23
N PRO A 115 -10.18 8.65 -1.15
CA PRO A 115 -10.41 10.06 -0.88
C PRO A 115 -11.80 10.27 -0.28
N HIS A 116 -11.93 11.19 0.70
CA HIS A 116 -13.21 11.46 1.34
C HIS A 116 -14.20 12.06 0.33
N PRO A 117 -15.45 11.57 0.24
CA PRO A 117 -16.41 12.00 -0.78
C PRO A 117 -16.73 13.50 -0.72
N ASP A 118 -16.80 14.09 0.48
CA ASP A 118 -17.14 15.50 0.68
C ASP A 118 -15.95 16.46 0.56
N ALA A 119 -14.73 15.91 0.50
CA ALA A 119 -13.52 16.73 0.58
C ALA A 119 -13.15 17.43 -0.74
N ASP A 120 -13.74 17.04 -1.87
CA ASP A 120 -13.34 17.48 -3.23
C ASP A 120 -11.80 17.50 -3.43
N ARG A 121 -11.14 16.48 -2.88
CA ARG A 121 -9.67 16.38 -2.85
C ARG A 121 -9.12 15.27 -3.73
N ALA A 122 -10.01 14.48 -4.34
CA ALA A 122 -9.57 13.46 -5.29
C ALA A 122 -8.85 14.14 -6.45
N LEU A 123 -7.66 13.65 -6.77
CA LEU A 123 -6.94 14.13 -7.95
C LEU A 123 -7.73 13.79 -9.22
N PRO A 124 -7.62 14.58 -10.30
CA PRO A 124 -8.44 14.40 -11.50
C PRO A 124 -8.36 13.01 -12.13
N HIS A 125 -7.23 12.30 -11.98
CA HIS A 125 -7.02 10.94 -12.48
C HIS A 125 -7.46 9.86 -11.48
N SER A 126 -7.67 10.23 -10.21
CA SER A 126 -8.01 9.29 -9.14
C SER A 126 -9.42 8.70 -9.28
N ILE A 127 -9.61 7.47 -8.79
CA ILE A 127 -10.91 6.76 -8.76
C ILE A 127 -11.54 6.56 -10.16
N LYS A 128 -10.73 6.47 -11.20
CA LYS A 128 -11.18 6.13 -12.55
C LYS A 128 -10.92 4.68 -12.87
N ASP A 129 -9.69 4.27 -12.70
CA ASP A 129 -9.15 2.94 -12.96
C ASP A 129 -7.92 2.69 -12.08
N THR A 130 -7.33 1.51 -12.20
CA THR A 130 -6.10 1.14 -11.50
C THR A 130 -4.99 0.75 -12.51
N ASP A 131 -4.83 1.53 -13.54
CA ASP A 131 -3.80 1.28 -14.55
C ASP A 131 -2.40 1.75 -14.11
N ARG A 132 -2.31 2.53 -13.01
CA ARG A 132 -1.09 3.08 -12.42
C ARG A 132 -1.00 2.79 -10.93
N VAL A 133 -0.44 1.64 -10.59
CA VAL A 133 -0.32 1.17 -9.19
C VAL A 133 1.12 1.31 -8.72
N MET A 134 1.33 1.78 -7.49
CA MET A 134 2.66 1.83 -6.86
C MET A 134 2.64 1.05 -5.54
N ALA A 135 3.59 0.15 -5.39
CA ALA A 135 3.84 -0.56 -4.13
C ALA A 135 5.04 0.07 -3.42
N ILE A 136 4.87 0.38 -2.14
CA ILE A 136 5.90 0.99 -1.29
C ILE A 136 6.15 0.12 -0.08
N THR A 137 7.42 -0.12 0.23
CA THR A 137 7.83 -0.82 1.45
C THR A 137 9.26 -0.44 1.85
N ASN A 138 9.56 -0.57 3.15
CA ASN A 138 10.92 -0.44 3.67
C ASN A 138 11.76 -1.70 3.41
N HIS A 139 11.11 -2.85 3.17
CA HIS A 139 11.75 -4.14 2.94
C HIS A 139 11.10 -4.85 1.75
N LEU A 140 11.47 -4.44 0.54
CA LEU A 140 10.87 -4.99 -0.68
C LEU A 140 11.30 -6.43 -0.95
N THR A 141 12.58 -6.75 -0.71
CA THR A 141 13.13 -8.07 -0.99
C THR A 141 12.41 -9.17 -0.20
N GLY A 142 11.76 -10.09 -0.92
CA GLY A 142 10.98 -11.17 -0.33
C GLY A 142 9.55 -10.82 0.07
N ASP A 143 9.11 -9.58 -0.11
CA ASP A 143 7.73 -9.17 0.19
C ASP A 143 6.74 -9.60 -0.90
N ASN A 144 6.53 -10.91 -0.98
CA ASN A 144 5.64 -11.49 -1.99
C ASN A 144 4.18 -11.05 -1.82
N ARG A 145 3.73 -10.81 -0.59
CA ARG A 145 2.35 -10.35 -0.33
C ARG A 145 2.08 -8.99 -0.92
N LEU A 146 2.97 -8.04 -0.68
CA LEU A 146 2.86 -6.68 -1.24
C LEU A 146 2.82 -6.73 -2.77
N VAL A 147 3.77 -7.45 -3.38
CA VAL A 147 3.86 -7.56 -4.84
C VAL A 147 2.63 -8.27 -5.42
N ASN A 148 2.17 -9.37 -4.83
CA ASN A 148 0.95 -10.06 -5.28
C ASN A 148 -0.27 -9.15 -5.25
N MET A 149 -0.43 -8.36 -4.19
CA MET A 149 -1.53 -7.41 -4.07
C MET A 149 -1.43 -6.28 -5.09
N ALA A 150 -0.25 -5.69 -5.26
CA ALA A 150 -0.04 -4.65 -6.26
C ALA A 150 -0.32 -5.15 -7.69
N MET A 151 0.17 -6.34 -8.04
CA MET A 151 -0.13 -6.97 -9.33
C MET A 151 -1.62 -7.23 -9.51
N ARG A 152 -2.29 -7.72 -8.45
CA ARG A 152 -3.72 -8.06 -8.49
C ARG A 152 -4.62 -6.84 -8.74
N PHE A 153 -4.24 -5.69 -8.17
CA PHE A 153 -4.99 -4.45 -8.34
C PHE A 153 -4.63 -3.70 -9.63
N THR A 154 -3.52 -4.03 -10.27
CA THR A 154 -3.15 -3.39 -11.56
C THR A 154 -3.99 -3.96 -12.68
N GLU A 155 -4.66 -3.09 -13.44
CA GLU A 155 -5.43 -3.49 -14.61
C GLU A 155 -4.55 -4.06 -15.73
N PRO A 156 -5.10 -4.99 -16.54
CA PRO A 156 -4.41 -5.47 -17.73
C PRO A 156 -3.95 -4.32 -18.65
N GLY A 157 -2.67 -4.31 -19.02
CA GLY A 157 -2.06 -3.22 -19.78
C GLY A 157 -1.52 -2.08 -18.94
N GLY A 158 -1.79 -2.09 -17.64
CA GLY A 158 -1.31 -1.08 -16.70
C GLY A 158 0.15 -1.24 -16.29
N THR A 159 0.60 -0.29 -15.48
CA THR A 159 1.96 -0.23 -14.94
C THR A 159 1.93 -0.34 -13.42
N CYS A 160 2.77 -1.22 -12.89
CA CYS A 160 3.02 -1.32 -11.45
C CYS A 160 4.46 -0.91 -11.13
N TRP A 161 4.64 0.12 -10.34
CA TRP A 161 5.93 0.50 -9.78
C TRP A 161 6.18 -0.26 -8.49
N LEU A 162 7.27 -1.05 -8.48
CA LEU A 162 7.81 -1.63 -7.25
C LEU A 162 8.87 -0.66 -6.73
N THR A 163 8.60 -0.06 -5.59
CA THR A 163 9.36 1.09 -5.10
C THR A 163 9.98 0.80 -3.75
N HIS A 164 11.29 1.01 -3.67
CA HIS A 164 12.06 0.95 -2.44
C HIS A 164 12.93 2.20 -2.32
N VAL A 165 12.70 2.99 -1.29
CA VAL A 165 13.56 4.12 -0.94
C VAL A 165 14.27 3.80 0.37
N GLU A 166 15.59 3.59 0.29
CA GLU A 166 16.42 3.42 1.49
C GLU A 166 16.54 4.75 2.23
N SER A 167 16.43 4.71 3.55
CA SER A 167 16.46 5.92 4.37
C SER A 167 17.87 6.50 4.47
N GLN A 168 18.14 7.60 3.78
CA GLN A 168 19.41 8.33 3.86
C GLN A 168 19.79 8.70 5.31
N PRO A 169 18.90 9.26 6.15
CA PRO A 169 19.24 9.59 7.53
C PRO A 169 19.64 8.37 8.37
N VAL A 170 19.00 7.22 8.14
CA VAL A 170 19.34 5.96 8.84
C VAL A 170 20.69 5.45 8.38
N PHE A 171 20.93 5.45 7.07
CA PHE A 171 22.21 5.06 6.50
C PHE A 171 23.37 5.92 7.04
N GLU A 172 23.21 7.25 7.06
CA GLU A 172 24.25 8.15 7.60
C GLU A 172 24.53 7.89 9.07
N ARG A 173 23.52 7.61 9.87
CA ARG A 173 23.69 7.24 11.28
C ARG A 173 24.50 5.96 11.45
N TYR A 174 24.28 4.95 10.59
CA TYR A 174 25.09 3.73 10.61
C TYR A 174 26.54 4.02 10.19
N MET A 175 26.73 4.84 9.17
CA MET A 175 28.09 5.22 8.73
C MET A 175 28.85 6.03 9.78
N ASP A 176 28.17 6.89 10.55
CA ASP A 176 28.77 7.57 11.69
C ASP A 176 29.23 6.58 12.78
N ALA A 177 28.48 5.52 13.04
CA ALA A 177 28.89 4.47 13.96
C ALA A 177 30.09 3.66 13.42
N VAL A 178 30.11 3.31 12.14
CA VAL A 178 31.19 2.61 11.46
C VAL A 178 32.49 3.42 11.49
N SER A 179 32.42 4.74 11.34
CA SER A 179 33.57 5.65 11.35
C SER A 179 34.35 5.63 12.67
N LYS A 180 33.71 5.19 13.76
CA LYS A 180 34.32 5.07 15.09
C LYS A 180 35.05 3.72 15.30
N ILE A 181 35.06 2.85 14.31
CA ILE A 181 35.74 1.55 14.35
C ILE A 181 37.07 1.67 13.59
N PRO A 182 38.23 1.73 14.28
CA PRO A 182 39.52 2.02 13.62
C PRO A 182 39.97 0.96 12.58
N ALA A 183 39.42 -0.24 12.66
CA ALA A 183 39.78 -1.35 11.77
C ALA A 183 39.01 -1.33 10.43
N ILE A 184 38.07 -0.42 10.26
CA ILE A 184 37.20 -0.34 9.06
C ILE A 184 37.50 0.95 8.31
N ASP A 185 37.81 0.83 7.03
CA ASP A 185 37.81 1.98 6.11
C ASP A 185 36.38 2.43 5.86
N THR A 186 36.06 3.63 6.36
CA THR A 186 34.69 4.14 6.34
C THR A 186 34.21 4.45 4.93
N ASP A 187 35.08 4.91 4.02
CA ASP A 187 34.70 5.24 2.66
C ASP A 187 34.39 3.99 1.85
N VAL A 188 35.24 2.98 2.00
CA VAL A 188 35.01 1.65 1.37
C VAL A 188 33.73 1.01 1.93
N ALA A 189 33.50 1.10 3.23
CA ALA A 189 32.30 0.55 3.86
C ALA A 189 31.04 1.30 3.39
N ARG A 190 31.09 2.61 3.25
CA ARG A 190 29.99 3.44 2.76
C ARG A 190 29.58 3.04 1.34
N GLU A 191 30.56 2.92 0.44
CA GLU A 191 30.32 2.52 -0.94
C GLU A 191 29.72 1.12 -1.01
N ALA A 192 30.38 0.15 -0.37
CA ALA A 192 29.95 -1.27 -0.44
C ALA A 192 28.58 -1.51 0.18
N LEU A 193 28.29 -0.92 1.34
CA LEU A 193 26.99 -1.05 1.99
C LEU A 193 25.89 -0.31 1.23
N GLY A 194 26.15 0.89 0.71
CA GLY A 194 25.22 1.64 -0.09
C GLY A 194 24.83 0.89 -1.37
N GLU A 195 25.81 0.35 -2.08
CA GLU A 195 25.57 -0.48 -3.27
C GLU A 195 24.73 -1.73 -2.94
N GLN A 196 25.07 -2.44 -1.85
CA GLN A 196 24.36 -3.66 -1.47
C GLN A 196 22.90 -3.39 -1.07
N LEU A 197 22.63 -2.31 -0.30
CA LEU A 197 21.29 -1.93 0.11
C LEU A 197 20.37 -1.62 -1.08
N LEU A 198 20.92 -1.08 -2.16
CA LEU A 198 20.15 -0.81 -3.38
C LEU A 198 20.11 -1.98 -4.37
N LYS A 199 21.11 -2.87 -4.30
CA LYS A 199 21.20 -4.03 -5.19
C LYS A 199 20.14 -5.08 -4.89
N ASP A 200 19.94 -5.41 -3.63
CA ASP A 200 19.00 -6.47 -3.23
C ASP A 200 17.57 -6.20 -3.69
N PRO A 201 16.98 -5.01 -3.47
CA PRO A 201 15.66 -4.69 -4.00
C PRO A 201 15.60 -4.69 -5.55
N ARG A 202 16.68 -4.27 -6.23
CA ARG A 202 16.73 -4.34 -7.71
C ARG A 202 16.70 -5.77 -8.21
N ASP A 203 17.51 -6.65 -7.61
CA ASP A 203 17.56 -8.07 -7.96
C ASP A 203 16.19 -8.74 -7.72
N PHE A 204 15.49 -8.37 -6.63
CA PHE A 204 14.16 -8.87 -6.35
C PHE A 204 13.12 -8.38 -7.37
N ILE A 205 13.15 -7.09 -7.74
CA ILE A 205 12.26 -6.53 -8.78
C ILE A 205 12.48 -7.23 -10.11
N ALA A 206 13.74 -7.50 -10.47
CA ALA A 206 14.06 -8.25 -11.68
C ALA A 206 13.46 -9.67 -11.66
N ALA A 207 13.51 -10.35 -10.51
CA ALA A 207 12.86 -11.65 -10.32
C ALA A 207 11.34 -11.56 -10.43
N CYS A 208 10.72 -10.53 -9.86
CA CYS A 208 9.27 -10.27 -10.00
C CYS A 208 8.88 -10.06 -11.47
N ARG A 209 9.65 -9.26 -12.20
CA ARG A 209 9.42 -9.01 -13.64
C ARG A 209 9.50 -10.30 -14.45
N ALA A 210 10.52 -11.12 -14.21
CA ALA A 210 10.69 -12.40 -14.91
C ALA A 210 9.52 -13.36 -14.64
N GLU A 211 9.03 -13.42 -13.40
CA GLU A 211 7.89 -14.27 -13.04
C GLU A 211 6.58 -13.79 -13.69
N ILE A 212 6.30 -12.50 -13.66
CA ILE A 212 5.09 -11.90 -14.27
C ILE A 212 5.08 -12.12 -15.78
N ASP A 213 6.24 -11.94 -16.43
CA ASP A 213 6.41 -12.22 -17.85
C ASP A 213 6.21 -13.71 -18.17
N ALA A 214 6.77 -14.59 -17.35
CA ALA A 214 6.65 -16.05 -17.52
C ALA A 214 5.20 -16.53 -17.36
N GLN A 215 4.41 -15.89 -16.50
CA GLN A 215 2.99 -16.17 -16.35
C GLN A 215 2.11 -15.49 -17.42
N GLY A 216 2.69 -14.67 -18.28
CA GLY A 216 1.96 -13.98 -19.34
C GLY A 216 0.97 -12.93 -18.86
N LEU A 217 1.19 -12.35 -17.67
CA LEU A 217 0.35 -11.28 -17.16
C LEU A 217 0.66 -9.97 -17.89
N PRO A 218 -0.34 -9.29 -18.48
CA PRO A 218 -0.13 -8.09 -19.27
C PRO A 218 0.04 -6.86 -18.36
N ILE A 219 1.01 -6.90 -17.44
CA ILE A 219 1.31 -5.83 -16.49
C ILE A 219 2.78 -5.45 -16.67
N ARG A 220 3.06 -4.16 -16.82
CA ARG A 220 4.41 -3.65 -16.85
C ARG A 220 4.92 -3.39 -15.45
N ILE A 221 6.01 -4.01 -15.07
CA ILE A 221 6.71 -3.70 -13.82
C ILE A 221 7.78 -2.66 -14.10
N GLU A 222 7.72 -1.55 -13.38
CA GLU A 222 8.73 -0.50 -13.38
C GLU A 222 9.46 -0.48 -12.03
N GLU A 223 10.77 -0.24 -12.09
CA GLU A 223 11.63 -0.21 -10.92
C GLU A 223 11.83 1.22 -10.42
N VAL A 224 11.70 1.40 -9.10
CA VAL A 224 12.16 2.61 -8.42
C VAL A 224 12.95 2.19 -7.19
N VAL A 225 14.27 2.27 -7.26
CA VAL A 225 15.17 1.99 -6.14
C VAL A 225 16.11 3.16 -5.95
N ALA A 226 16.01 3.83 -4.82
CA ALA A 226 16.77 5.04 -4.50
C ALA A 226 17.16 5.08 -3.03
N MET A 227 18.03 6.03 -2.69
CA MET A 227 18.33 6.43 -1.32
C MET A 227 17.91 7.88 -1.15
N GLY A 228 17.15 8.20 -0.09
CA GLY A 228 16.62 9.53 0.10
C GLY A 228 15.80 9.70 1.38
N ARG A 229 15.06 10.80 1.44
CA ARG A 229 14.05 11.04 2.47
C ARG A 229 12.73 10.41 2.04
N GLN A 230 12.38 9.29 2.65
CA GLN A 230 11.32 8.41 2.18
C GLN A 230 9.99 9.12 1.90
N VAL A 231 9.46 9.92 2.82
CA VAL A 231 8.15 10.56 2.64
C VAL A 231 8.15 11.55 1.48
N ASP A 232 9.17 12.40 1.40
CA ASP A 232 9.32 13.41 0.35
C ASP A 232 9.46 12.74 -1.02
N GLU A 233 10.36 11.75 -1.14
CA GLU A 233 10.59 10.98 -2.38
C GLU A 233 9.33 10.26 -2.87
N TYR A 234 8.59 9.61 -1.96
CA TYR A 234 7.37 8.93 -2.34
C TYR A 234 6.29 9.91 -2.81
N GLY A 235 6.14 11.05 -2.12
CA GLY A 235 5.19 12.09 -2.52
C GLY A 235 5.47 12.63 -3.92
N GLU A 236 6.74 12.91 -4.24
CA GLU A 236 7.16 13.37 -5.57
C GLU A 236 6.95 12.30 -6.66
N LEU A 237 7.29 11.05 -6.37
CA LEU A 237 7.11 9.94 -7.31
C LEU A 237 5.64 9.70 -7.62
N ILE A 238 4.77 9.73 -6.62
CA ILE A 238 3.33 9.55 -6.77
C ILE A 238 2.75 10.64 -7.66
N ALA A 239 3.09 11.89 -7.39
CA ALA A 239 2.62 13.02 -8.20
C ALA A 239 3.14 12.95 -9.64
N LYS A 240 4.44 12.70 -9.83
CA LYS A 240 5.10 12.63 -11.15
C LYS A 240 4.57 11.50 -12.02
N ARG A 241 4.21 10.37 -11.42
CA ARG A 241 3.73 9.18 -12.11
C ARG A 241 2.20 9.13 -12.24
N GLU A 242 1.50 10.13 -11.66
CA GLU A 242 0.03 10.16 -11.59
C GLU A 242 -0.54 8.83 -11.08
N VAL A 243 -0.04 8.37 -9.93
CA VAL A 243 -0.40 7.08 -9.35
C VAL A 243 -1.88 7.08 -8.93
N ASP A 244 -2.62 6.05 -9.33
CA ASP A 244 -4.05 5.87 -9.04
C ASP A 244 -4.28 5.16 -7.72
N LEU A 245 -3.38 4.24 -7.37
CA LEU A 245 -3.46 3.42 -6.16
C LEU A 245 -2.08 3.20 -5.56
N LEU A 246 -1.94 3.52 -4.28
CA LEU A 246 -0.76 3.20 -3.49
C LEU A 246 -1.02 1.95 -2.64
N VAL A 247 -0.13 0.96 -2.71
CA VAL A 247 -0.18 -0.26 -1.90
C VAL A 247 0.95 -0.24 -0.88
N LEU A 248 0.63 -0.40 0.41
CA LEU A 248 1.60 -0.35 1.50
C LEU A 248 1.19 -1.25 2.67
N HIS A 249 2.19 -1.71 3.43
CA HIS A 249 1.93 -2.34 4.72
C HIS A 249 1.65 -1.29 5.79
N THR A 250 0.67 -1.58 6.64
CA THR A 250 0.35 -0.76 7.81
C THR A 250 0.89 -1.34 9.10
N LYS A 251 1.23 -2.63 9.08
CA LYS A 251 1.74 -3.38 10.23
C LYS A 251 2.98 -4.14 9.82
N ASP A 252 3.96 -4.21 10.73
CA ASP A 252 5.01 -5.23 10.68
C ASP A 252 4.54 -6.43 11.51
N ASP A 253 5.16 -7.61 11.28
CA ASP A 253 4.80 -8.86 11.96
C ASP A 253 4.82 -8.76 13.50
N ASP A 254 5.61 -7.82 14.04
CA ASP A 254 5.79 -7.61 15.47
C ASP A 254 4.99 -6.41 16.05
N GLN A 255 4.24 -5.66 15.23
CA GLN A 255 3.58 -4.43 15.67
C GLN A 255 2.12 -4.34 15.21
N LEU A 256 1.22 -4.10 16.17
CA LEU A 256 -0.22 -4.01 15.92
C LEU A 256 -0.69 -2.63 15.41
N ALA A 257 0.12 -1.58 15.57
CA ALA A 257 -0.24 -0.22 15.20
C ALA A 257 0.56 0.26 13.98
N MET A 258 -0.11 1.00 13.10
CA MET A 258 0.53 1.69 11.98
C MET A 258 1.53 2.72 12.51
N HIS A 259 2.74 2.72 11.97
CA HIS A 259 3.81 3.63 12.39
C HIS A 259 4.72 4.04 11.23
N GLY A 260 5.63 4.97 11.51
CA GLY A 260 6.68 5.40 10.59
C GLY A 260 6.16 6.00 9.29
N VAL A 261 6.78 5.60 8.18
CA VAL A 261 6.51 6.14 6.85
C VAL A 261 5.07 5.83 6.39
N ALA A 262 4.55 4.65 6.69
CA ALA A 262 3.18 4.26 6.30
C ALA A 262 2.13 5.20 6.89
N TYR A 263 2.24 5.56 8.17
CA TYR A 263 1.31 6.49 8.81
C TYR A 263 1.43 7.90 8.24
N ALA A 264 2.66 8.41 8.07
CA ALA A 264 2.88 9.73 7.49
C ALA A 264 2.28 9.84 6.08
N LEU A 265 2.53 8.85 5.22
CA LEU A 265 1.95 8.79 3.88
C LEU A 265 0.41 8.68 3.92
N ALA A 266 -0.13 7.85 4.81
CA ALA A 266 -1.57 7.69 4.95
C ALA A 266 -2.26 8.97 5.41
N VAL A 267 -1.62 9.79 6.23
CA VAL A 267 -2.15 11.11 6.65
C VAL A 267 -2.04 12.15 5.54
N GLU A 268 -0.93 12.19 4.82
CA GLU A 268 -0.64 13.21 3.81
C GLU A 268 -1.34 12.94 2.47
N LEU A 269 -1.32 11.69 2.00
CA LEU A 269 -1.84 11.31 0.69
C LEU A 269 -3.36 11.08 0.75
N ARG A 270 -4.12 12.15 0.56
CA ARG A 270 -5.59 12.13 0.64
C ARG A 270 -6.29 12.22 -0.70
N GLY A 271 -5.53 12.50 -1.75
CA GLY A 271 -6.06 12.69 -3.10
C GLY A 271 -6.12 11.41 -3.94
N ILE A 272 -5.54 10.31 -3.47
CA ILE A 272 -5.53 9.00 -4.14
C ILE A 272 -5.93 7.89 -3.17
N PRO A 273 -6.48 6.77 -3.68
CA PRO A 273 -6.72 5.58 -2.90
C PRO A 273 -5.44 4.95 -2.33
N LEU A 274 -5.54 4.43 -1.10
CA LEU A 274 -4.46 3.72 -0.41
C LEU A 274 -4.94 2.31 -0.04
N LEU A 275 -4.27 1.27 -0.53
CA LEU A 275 -4.50 -0.10 -0.09
C LEU A 275 -3.54 -0.42 1.06
N MET A 276 -4.10 -0.61 2.23
CA MET A 276 -3.41 -0.92 3.48
C MET A 276 -3.47 -2.43 3.75
N LEU A 277 -2.29 -3.06 3.86
CA LEU A 277 -2.14 -4.50 4.07
C LEU A 277 -1.82 -4.83 5.52
#